data_6232f1decf970ac4a9878c2370795d1b
#
_entry.id   6232f1decf970ac4a9878c2370795d1b
#
_cell.length_a   1.000
_cell.length_b   1.000
_cell.length_c   1.000
_cell.angle_alpha   90.00
_cell.angle_beta   90.00
_cell.angle_gamma   90.00
#
_symmetry.space_group_name_H-M   'P 1'
#
loop_
_entity.id
_entity.type
_entity.pdbx_description
1 polymer ?
#
loop_
_entity_poly.entity_id
_entity_poly.type
_entity_poly.pdbx_seq_one_letter_code
_entity_poly.pdbx_strand_id
1 'polypeptide(L)'
;MFNLKFTSIPSTSETGHAKNVANFEDLISFCTGYGTAYNQSNVAIKLTALNTLFTNAKSSLSTINTMLPPWKTAVNAREIIFAPLSKLTTRIVNALDASNVTRQSVADAKTYARKIQGKRASEKVPTLVDNPETLDYEAQKSISSSQMSFDYRIENLDKLIQLLSSQAGYTPNEADLKITALTTLLADMRTKNTAVINAYAPLSNTRISRNNILYTTGTGLIDIAREIKKYVKSVFGATSPQYKQISGLQFTKRHA
;
A
#
# COMPACT_ATOMS: atom_id res chain seq x y z
N MET A 1 -24.66 -0.25 18.96
CA MET A 1 -23.22 -0.16 19.30
C MET A 1 -22.45 -1.02 18.30
N PHE A 2 -22.02 -0.48 17.16
CA PHE A 2 -21.23 -1.22 16.19
C PHE A 2 -19.75 -1.06 16.53
N ASN A 3 -19.15 -2.15 16.96
CA ASN A 3 -17.74 -2.24 17.30
C ASN A 3 -16.94 -2.38 15.98
N LEU A 4 -16.45 -1.29 15.42
CA LEU A 4 -15.51 -1.30 14.31
C LEU A 4 -14.18 -1.87 14.82
N LYS A 5 -13.96 -3.16 14.58
CA LYS A 5 -12.63 -3.76 14.70
C LYS A 5 -11.73 -3.04 13.69
N PHE A 6 -10.84 -2.20 14.18
CA PHE A 6 -9.69 -1.74 13.41
C PHE A 6 -8.87 -2.97 13.03
N THR A 7 -8.97 -3.42 11.80
CA THR A 7 -8.01 -4.38 11.25
C THR A 7 -6.67 -3.68 11.20
N SER A 8 -5.73 -4.12 12.03
CA SER A 8 -4.36 -3.64 12.01
C SER A 8 -3.80 -3.81 10.59
N ILE A 9 -3.29 -2.73 10.02
CA ILE A 9 -2.57 -2.79 8.73
C ILE A 9 -1.43 -3.80 8.90
N PRO A 10 -1.36 -4.87 8.09
CA PRO A 10 -0.32 -5.87 8.23
C PRO A 10 1.05 -5.22 8.06
N SER A 11 1.96 -5.52 8.99
CA SER A 11 3.34 -5.02 8.93
C SER A 11 3.99 -5.45 7.61
N THR A 12 4.48 -4.48 6.84
CA THR A 12 5.23 -4.73 5.60
C THR A 12 6.70 -5.11 5.84
N SER A 13 7.11 -5.23 7.10
CA SER A 13 8.49 -5.58 7.47
C SER A 13 8.82 -7.03 7.10
N GLU A 14 9.85 -7.21 6.29
CA GLU A 14 10.35 -8.52 5.84
C GLU A 14 11.29 -9.19 6.89
N THR A 15 11.75 -8.46 7.91
CA THR A 15 12.78 -8.93 8.87
C THR A 15 12.39 -10.22 9.59
N GLY A 16 11.14 -10.35 10.03
CA GLY A 16 10.69 -11.56 10.72
C GLY A 16 10.55 -12.78 9.82
N HIS A 17 10.27 -12.57 8.52
CA HIS A 17 10.24 -13.64 7.53
C HIS A 17 11.65 -14.16 7.26
N ALA A 18 12.62 -13.25 7.06
CA ALA A 18 14.03 -13.60 6.88
C ALA A 18 14.59 -14.36 8.07
N LYS A 19 14.25 -13.96 9.31
CA LYS A 19 14.68 -14.67 10.52
C LYS A 19 14.14 -16.09 10.60
N ASN A 20 12.88 -16.33 10.22
CA ASN A 20 12.34 -17.69 10.17
C ASN A 20 13.09 -18.56 9.17
N VAL A 21 13.44 -18.03 7.99
CA VAL A 21 14.19 -18.76 6.95
C VAL A 21 15.62 -19.07 7.42
N ALA A 22 16.30 -18.11 8.05
CA ALA A 22 17.64 -18.33 8.61
C ALA A 22 17.64 -19.39 9.72
N ASN A 23 16.70 -19.29 10.67
CA ASN A 23 16.57 -20.31 11.73
C ASN A 23 16.21 -21.69 11.16
N PHE A 24 15.55 -21.75 10.00
CA PHE A 24 15.25 -23.02 9.34
C PHE A 24 16.50 -23.61 8.66
N GLU A 25 17.38 -22.79 8.11
CA GLU A 25 18.70 -23.19 7.61
C GLU A 25 19.55 -23.80 8.73
N ASP A 26 19.62 -23.11 9.88
CA ASP A 26 20.31 -23.64 11.06
C ASP A 26 19.74 -24.98 11.49
N LEU A 27 18.42 -25.12 11.54
CA LEU A 27 17.74 -26.36 11.91
C LEU A 27 18.09 -27.51 10.97
N ILE A 28 18.12 -27.28 9.65
CA ILE A 28 18.53 -28.27 8.64
C ILE A 28 20.00 -28.68 8.87
N SER A 29 20.87 -27.70 9.12
CA SER A 29 22.30 -27.96 9.37
C SER A 29 22.50 -28.88 10.56
N PHE A 30 21.81 -28.65 11.67
CA PHE A 30 21.86 -29.54 12.84
C PHE A 30 21.34 -30.94 12.50
N CYS A 31 20.17 -31.03 11.81
CA CYS A 31 19.60 -32.33 11.40
C CYS A 31 20.56 -33.12 10.49
N THR A 32 21.29 -32.45 9.61
CA THR A 32 22.30 -33.03 8.74
C THR A 32 23.49 -33.57 9.60
N GLY A 33 23.90 -32.80 10.61
CA GLY A 33 24.98 -33.19 11.54
C GLY A 33 24.62 -34.40 12.41
N TYR A 34 23.35 -34.72 12.62
CA TYR A 34 22.95 -35.93 13.36
C TYR A 34 23.12 -37.22 12.54
N GLY A 35 23.44 -37.13 11.24
CA GLY A 35 23.77 -38.26 10.40
C GLY A 35 22.66 -39.32 10.34
N THR A 36 23.02 -40.58 10.45
CA THR A 36 22.10 -41.73 10.38
C THR A 36 21.07 -41.77 11.53
N ALA A 37 21.32 -41.06 12.64
CA ALA A 37 20.36 -40.97 13.74
C ALA A 37 19.14 -40.12 13.40
N TYR A 38 19.25 -39.23 12.40
CA TYR A 38 18.12 -38.51 11.85
C TYR A 38 17.45 -39.35 10.73
N ASN A 39 16.67 -40.36 11.12
CA ASN A 39 16.05 -41.34 10.21
C ASN A 39 14.52 -41.37 10.41
N GLN A 40 13.83 -40.39 9.88
CA GLN A 40 12.39 -40.21 10.02
C GLN A 40 11.59 -40.88 8.90
N SER A 41 10.45 -41.46 9.26
CA SER A 41 9.48 -42.03 8.30
C SER A 41 8.64 -40.99 7.57
N ASN A 42 8.40 -39.84 8.23
CA ASN A 42 7.64 -38.73 7.64
C ASN A 42 8.41 -38.08 6.50
N VAL A 43 7.89 -38.20 5.28
CA VAL A 43 8.52 -37.68 4.05
C VAL A 43 8.70 -36.16 4.10
N ALA A 44 7.77 -35.42 4.75
CA ALA A 44 7.80 -33.96 4.80
C ALA A 44 8.99 -33.40 5.60
N ILE A 45 9.56 -34.18 6.53
CA ILE A 45 10.72 -33.79 7.30
C ILE A 45 12.02 -34.51 6.91
N LYS A 46 12.06 -35.19 5.73
CA LYS A 46 13.30 -35.68 5.16
C LYS A 46 14.20 -34.54 4.71
N LEU A 47 15.52 -34.68 4.86
CA LEU A 47 16.50 -33.63 4.50
C LEU A 47 16.31 -33.10 3.07
N THR A 48 15.97 -33.98 2.10
CA THR A 48 15.66 -33.56 0.72
C THR A 48 14.47 -32.61 0.64
N ALA A 49 13.36 -32.94 1.34
CA ALA A 49 12.15 -32.11 1.39
C ALA A 49 12.43 -30.78 2.12
N LEU A 50 13.21 -30.81 3.21
CA LEU A 50 13.60 -29.61 3.96
C LEU A 50 14.45 -28.66 3.11
N ASN A 51 15.44 -29.18 2.37
CA ASN A 51 16.27 -28.38 1.48
C ASN A 51 15.45 -27.74 0.35
N THR A 52 14.47 -28.47 -0.20
CA THR A 52 13.53 -27.92 -1.21
C THR A 52 12.69 -26.78 -0.60
N LEU A 53 12.11 -27.00 0.57
CA LEU A 53 11.31 -25.97 1.26
C LEU A 53 12.15 -24.73 1.61
N PHE A 54 13.37 -24.92 2.08
CA PHE A 54 14.32 -23.84 2.36
C PHE A 54 14.66 -23.04 1.09
N THR A 55 14.98 -23.73 -0.01
CA THR A 55 15.29 -23.08 -1.29
C THR A 55 14.12 -22.25 -1.79
N ASN A 56 12.90 -22.78 -1.71
CA ASN A 56 11.67 -22.07 -2.09
C ASN A 56 11.43 -20.84 -1.20
N ALA A 57 11.63 -20.99 0.11
CA ALA A 57 11.49 -19.89 1.07
C ALA A 57 12.51 -18.77 0.80
N LYS A 58 13.78 -19.12 0.62
CA LYS A 58 14.88 -18.19 0.32
C LYS A 58 14.65 -17.48 -1.02
N SER A 59 14.23 -18.20 -2.06
CA SER A 59 13.88 -17.63 -3.37
C SER A 59 12.73 -16.64 -3.26
N SER A 60 11.68 -16.95 -2.49
CA SER A 60 10.54 -16.05 -2.31
C SER A 60 10.93 -14.72 -1.66
N LEU A 61 11.84 -14.73 -0.67
CA LEU A 61 12.38 -13.52 -0.06
C LEU A 61 13.22 -12.72 -1.06
N SER A 62 14.07 -13.40 -1.85
CA SER A 62 14.87 -12.75 -2.89
C SER A 62 13.99 -12.07 -3.94
N THR A 63 12.93 -12.72 -4.38
CA THR A 63 11.98 -12.16 -5.36
C THR A 63 11.29 -10.90 -4.82
N ILE A 64 10.89 -10.87 -3.54
CA ILE A 64 10.34 -9.67 -2.92
C ILE A 64 11.36 -8.53 -2.95
N ASN A 65 12.62 -8.82 -2.60
CA ASN A 65 13.68 -7.81 -2.59
C ASN A 65 13.94 -7.21 -3.98
N THR A 66 13.79 -7.99 -5.05
CA THR A 66 13.92 -7.49 -6.42
C THR A 66 12.70 -6.68 -6.89
N MET A 67 11.50 -6.96 -6.36
CA MET A 67 10.27 -6.26 -6.75
C MET A 67 10.01 -4.97 -5.95
N LEU A 68 10.60 -4.82 -4.77
CA LEU A 68 10.43 -3.63 -3.92
C LEU A 68 10.96 -2.34 -4.58
N PRO A 69 12.18 -2.29 -5.16
CA PRO A 69 12.70 -1.06 -5.77
C PRO A 69 11.84 -0.53 -6.92
N PRO A 70 11.40 -1.33 -7.92
CA PRO A 70 10.51 -0.84 -8.97
C PRO A 70 9.22 -0.22 -8.43
N TRP A 71 8.59 -0.84 -7.43
CA TRP A 71 7.40 -0.28 -6.80
C TRP A 71 7.69 1.04 -6.08
N LYS A 72 8.78 1.12 -5.31
CA LYS A 72 9.18 2.38 -4.64
C LYS A 72 9.47 3.48 -5.66
N THR A 73 10.15 3.15 -6.76
CA THR A 73 10.44 4.11 -7.84
C THR A 73 9.14 4.64 -8.46
N ALA A 74 8.17 3.78 -8.71
CA ALA A 74 6.87 4.19 -9.23
C ALA A 74 6.11 5.09 -8.23
N VAL A 75 6.13 4.76 -6.92
CA VAL A 75 5.53 5.59 -5.85
C VAL A 75 6.17 6.97 -5.83
N ASN A 76 7.50 7.05 -5.81
CA ASN A 76 8.23 8.32 -5.79
C ASN A 76 7.93 9.16 -7.05
N ALA A 77 7.89 8.54 -8.22
CA ALA A 77 7.58 9.23 -9.48
C ALA A 77 6.15 9.81 -9.47
N ARG A 78 5.18 9.09 -8.87
CA ARG A 78 3.83 9.60 -8.67
C ARG A 78 3.82 10.77 -7.70
N GLU A 79 4.48 10.68 -6.56
CA GLU A 79 4.54 11.76 -5.58
C GLU A 79 5.15 13.03 -6.19
N ILE A 80 6.22 12.91 -6.96
CA ILE A 80 6.90 14.05 -7.61
C ILE A 80 5.94 14.78 -8.56
N ILE A 81 5.20 14.06 -9.42
CA ILE A 81 4.31 14.70 -10.39
C ILE A 81 3.09 15.35 -9.72
N PHE A 82 2.64 14.83 -8.58
CA PHE A 82 1.50 15.38 -7.84
C PHE A 82 1.88 16.51 -6.87
N ALA A 83 3.16 16.63 -6.50
CA ALA A 83 3.62 17.63 -5.54
C ALA A 83 3.27 19.08 -5.91
N PRO A 84 3.47 19.55 -7.16
CA PRO A 84 3.17 20.93 -7.55
C PRO A 84 1.68 21.20 -7.78
N LEU A 85 0.84 20.16 -7.84
CA LEU A 85 -0.55 20.26 -8.32
C LEU A 85 -1.38 21.29 -7.53
N SER A 86 -1.24 21.35 -6.21
CA SER A 86 -1.99 22.29 -5.37
C SER A 86 -1.67 23.75 -5.71
N LYS A 87 -0.38 24.08 -5.90
CA LYS A 87 0.06 25.43 -6.29
C LYS A 87 -0.36 25.77 -7.73
N LEU A 88 -0.20 24.81 -8.65
CA LEU A 88 -0.62 24.96 -10.05
C LEU A 88 -2.12 25.23 -10.13
N THR A 89 -2.94 24.49 -9.40
CA THR A 89 -4.39 24.67 -9.36
C THR A 89 -4.79 26.08 -8.89
N THR A 90 -4.08 26.64 -7.90
CA THR A 90 -4.32 28.03 -7.46
C THR A 90 -4.00 29.02 -8.59
N ARG A 91 -2.90 28.84 -9.31
CA ARG A 91 -2.51 29.68 -10.45
C ARG A 91 -3.54 29.60 -11.59
N ILE A 92 -4.02 28.38 -11.91
CA ILE A 92 -5.06 28.17 -12.91
C ILE A 92 -6.31 28.96 -12.58
N VAL A 93 -6.82 28.86 -11.34
CA VAL A 93 -8.03 29.59 -10.91
C VAL A 93 -7.82 31.10 -10.97
N ASN A 94 -6.65 31.60 -10.57
CA ASN A 94 -6.35 33.03 -10.64
C ASN A 94 -6.24 33.52 -12.10
N ALA A 95 -5.66 32.72 -13.00
CA ALA A 95 -5.59 33.06 -14.42
C ALA A 95 -7.00 33.09 -15.05
N LEU A 96 -7.86 32.15 -14.65
CA LEU A 96 -9.28 32.17 -15.10
C LEU A 96 -10.05 33.39 -14.54
N ASP A 97 -9.87 33.73 -13.28
CA ASP A 97 -10.51 34.86 -12.60
C ASP A 97 -10.08 36.21 -13.20
N ALA A 98 -8.83 36.28 -13.72
CA ALA A 98 -8.29 37.44 -14.43
C ALA A 98 -8.71 37.50 -15.93
N SER A 99 -9.34 36.44 -16.43
CA SER A 99 -9.78 36.34 -17.83
C SER A 99 -11.21 36.92 -18.02
N ASN A 100 -11.59 37.14 -19.26
CA ASN A 100 -12.95 37.59 -19.58
C ASN A 100 -13.94 36.42 -19.58
N VAL A 101 -14.26 35.92 -18.38
CA VAL A 101 -15.18 34.79 -18.15
C VAL A 101 -16.24 35.15 -17.11
N THR A 102 -17.32 34.37 -17.02
CA THR A 102 -18.38 34.61 -16.06
C THR A 102 -17.92 34.29 -14.62
N ARG A 103 -18.51 34.98 -13.63
CA ARG A 103 -18.26 34.68 -12.21
C ARG A 103 -18.68 33.27 -11.83
N GLN A 104 -19.68 32.72 -12.49
CA GLN A 104 -20.17 31.36 -12.31
C GLN A 104 -19.06 30.33 -12.70
N SER A 105 -18.45 30.52 -13.89
CA SER A 105 -17.34 29.67 -14.34
C SER A 105 -16.16 29.67 -13.35
N VAL A 106 -15.84 30.84 -12.79
CA VAL A 106 -14.80 30.97 -11.75
C VAL A 106 -15.21 30.24 -10.47
N ALA A 107 -16.46 30.30 -10.04
CA ALA A 107 -16.98 29.62 -8.87
C ALA A 107 -16.92 28.09 -9.04
N ASP A 108 -17.26 27.61 -10.24
CA ASP A 108 -17.16 26.17 -10.59
C ASP A 108 -15.70 25.71 -10.56
N ALA A 109 -14.77 26.47 -11.15
CA ALA A 109 -13.34 26.19 -11.10
C ALA A 109 -12.81 26.14 -9.65
N LYS A 110 -13.22 27.09 -8.80
CA LYS A 110 -12.90 27.11 -7.36
C LYS A 110 -13.41 25.85 -6.64
N THR A 111 -14.54 25.28 -7.09
CA THR A 111 -15.08 24.04 -6.53
C THR A 111 -14.20 22.83 -6.87
N TYR A 112 -13.75 22.67 -8.12
CA TYR A 112 -12.78 21.62 -8.50
C TYR A 112 -11.43 21.84 -7.81
N ALA A 113 -10.95 23.07 -7.74
CA ALA A 113 -9.70 23.42 -7.07
C ALA A 113 -9.69 22.99 -5.60
N ARG A 114 -10.77 23.25 -4.85
CA ARG A 114 -10.90 22.81 -3.45
C ARG A 114 -10.81 21.29 -3.31
N LYS A 115 -11.45 20.53 -4.21
CA LYS A 115 -11.41 19.06 -4.22
C LYS A 115 -10.00 18.54 -4.50
N ILE A 116 -9.28 19.14 -5.46
CA ILE A 116 -7.89 18.81 -5.77
C ILE A 116 -6.97 19.09 -4.57
N GLN A 117 -7.21 20.18 -3.85
CA GLN A 117 -6.41 20.65 -2.71
C GLN A 117 -6.82 20.02 -1.37
N GLY A 118 -7.93 19.27 -1.31
CA GLY A 118 -8.47 18.71 -0.08
C GLY A 118 -9.02 19.74 0.89
N LYS A 119 -9.38 20.92 0.42
CA LYS A 119 -9.95 22.00 1.23
C LYS A 119 -11.45 21.83 1.40
N ARG A 120 -11.96 22.07 2.62
CA ARG A 120 -13.40 22.10 2.88
C ARG A 120 -14.07 23.28 2.16
N ALA A 121 -15.35 23.13 1.81
CA ALA A 121 -16.18 24.29 1.48
C ALA A 121 -16.25 25.19 2.72
N SER A 122 -16.19 26.52 2.53
CA SER A 122 -16.49 27.46 3.61
C SER A 122 -17.91 27.17 4.10
N GLU A 123 -18.12 27.25 5.43
CA GLU A 123 -19.48 27.21 5.96
C GLU A 123 -20.31 28.28 5.23
N LYS A 124 -21.50 27.89 4.76
CA LYS A 124 -22.46 28.90 4.31
C LYS A 124 -22.78 29.73 5.54
N VAL A 125 -22.49 31.05 5.49
CA VAL A 125 -22.97 31.97 6.50
C VAL A 125 -24.49 31.78 6.55
N PRO A 126 -25.07 31.46 7.72
CA PRO A 126 -26.50 31.34 7.81
C PRO A 126 -27.11 32.67 7.36
N THR A 127 -27.90 32.68 6.33
CA THR A 127 -28.76 33.81 6.03
C THR A 127 -29.70 33.96 7.22
N LEU A 128 -29.59 35.04 7.97
CA LEU A 128 -30.53 35.38 9.03
C LEU A 128 -31.90 35.48 8.37
N VAL A 129 -32.69 34.41 8.49
CA VAL A 129 -34.12 34.49 8.22
C VAL A 129 -34.71 35.04 9.50
N ASP A 130 -35.21 36.29 9.43
CA ASP A 130 -35.91 36.96 10.50
C ASP A 130 -37.22 36.20 10.82
N ASN A 131 -37.14 35.17 11.62
CA ASN A 131 -38.27 34.57 12.28
C ASN A 131 -37.85 33.98 13.63
N PRO A 132 -38.25 34.56 14.77
CA PRO A 132 -37.74 34.21 16.10
C PRO A 132 -38.35 32.96 16.75
N GLU A 133 -39.16 32.15 16.07
CA GLU A 133 -39.96 31.10 16.70
C GLU A 133 -39.57 29.64 16.38
N THR A 134 -38.51 29.36 15.64
CA THR A 134 -38.07 27.97 15.47
C THR A 134 -36.56 27.85 15.64
N LEU A 135 -36.13 27.63 16.91
CA LEU A 135 -34.78 27.21 17.28
C LEU A 135 -34.59 25.71 17.01
N ASP A 136 -34.60 25.31 15.74
CA ASP A 136 -34.06 24.00 15.34
C ASP A 136 -32.86 24.24 14.45
N TYR A 137 -31.71 24.42 15.07
CA TYR A 137 -30.41 24.47 14.41
C TYR A 137 -30.04 23.07 13.95
N GLU A 138 -30.58 22.57 12.86
CA GLU A 138 -29.94 21.54 12.08
C GLU A 138 -28.71 22.16 11.40
N ALA A 139 -27.58 22.13 12.07
CA ALA A 139 -26.29 22.35 11.44
C ALA A 139 -26.17 21.35 10.28
N GLN A 140 -26.38 21.82 9.05
CA GLN A 140 -26.13 21.00 7.87
C GLN A 140 -24.71 20.45 7.98
N LYS A 141 -24.59 19.16 8.33
CA LYS A 141 -23.33 18.44 8.38
C LYS A 141 -22.69 18.58 7.00
N SER A 142 -21.69 19.46 6.88
CA SER A 142 -20.90 19.55 5.67
C SER A 142 -20.22 18.19 5.49
N ILE A 143 -20.64 17.44 4.47
CA ILE A 143 -20.00 16.19 4.11
C ILE A 143 -18.54 16.51 3.81
N SER A 144 -17.63 15.89 4.58
CA SER A 144 -16.19 16.01 4.35
C SER A 144 -15.88 15.55 2.94
N SER A 145 -15.54 16.49 2.06
CA SER A 145 -15.13 16.21 0.69
C SER A 145 -13.65 15.87 0.60
N SER A 146 -13.10 15.16 1.61
CA SER A 146 -11.71 14.70 1.62
C SER A 146 -11.49 13.59 0.57
N GLN A 147 -11.58 13.97 -0.69
CA GLN A 147 -11.30 13.12 -1.85
C GLN A 147 -9.81 13.26 -2.23
N MET A 148 -8.91 12.92 -1.30
CA MET A 148 -7.47 13.10 -1.47
C MET A 148 -6.78 11.90 -2.14
N SER A 149 -7.53 10.90 -2.63
CA SER A 149 -6.91 9.84 -3.42
C SER A 149 -6.34 10.41 -4.73
N PHE A 150 -5.30 9.77 -5.24
CA PHE A 150 -4.69 10.17 -6.51
C PHE A 150 -5.70 10.15 -7.66
N ASP A 151 -6.59 9.15 -7.68
CA ASP A 151 -7.63 9.02 -8.70
C ASP A 151 -8.63 10.17 -8.66
N TYR A 152 -9.11 10.56 -7.47
CA TYR A 152 -10.01 11.71 -7.35
C TYR A 152 -9.35 13.03 -7.72
N ARG A 153 -8.06 13.18 -7.43
CA ARG A 153 -7.31 14.39 -7.83
C ARG A 153 -7.16 14.47 -9.35
N ILE A 154 -6.90 13.33 -10.01
CA ILE A 154 -6.85 13.20 -11.47
C ILE A 154 -8.21 13.56 -12.07
N GLU A 155 -9.29 12.97 -11.56
CA GLU A 155 -10.65 13.22 -12.05
C GLU A 155 -11.08 14.69 -11.90
N ASN A 156 -10.78 15.33 -10.77
CA ASN A 156 -11.11 16.73 -10.57
C ASN A 156 -10.23 17.66 -11.41
N LEU A 157 -8.96 17.28 -11.68
CA LEU A 157 -8.13 18.03 -12.64
C LEU A 157 -8.68 17.91 -14.05
N ASP A 158 -9.13 16.74 -14.49
CA ASP A 158 -9.79 16.55 -15.78
C ASP A 158 -11.02 17.44 -15.91
N LYS A 159 -11.93 17.42 -14.92
CA LYS A 159 -13.11 18.29 -14.89
C LYS A 159 -12.74 19.78 -14.96
N LEU A 160 -11.68 20.17 -14.26
CA LEU A 160 -11.18 21.55 -14.34
C LEU A 160 -10.69 21.88 -15.75
N ILE A 161 -9.89 21.01 -16.39
CA ILE A 161 -9.41 21.21 -17.76
C ILE A 161 -10.57 21.31 -18.76
N GLN A 162 -11.58 20.45 -18.64
CA GLN A 162 -12.79 20.52 -19.50
C GLN A 162 -13.53 21.86 -19.33
N LEU A 163 -13.69 22.32 -18.08
CA LEU A 163 -14.26 23.64 -17.82
C LEU A 163 -13.44 24.75 -18.48
N LEU A 164 -12.11 24.75 -18.30
CA LEU A 164 -11.23 25.74 -18.92
C LEU A 164 -11.32 25.73 -20.45
N SER A 165 -11.38 24.55 -21.06
CA SER A 165 -11.48 24.36 -22.51
C SER A 165 -12.80 24.91 -23.07
N SER A 166 -13.85 24.94 -22.26
CA SER A 166 -15.14 25.51 -22.66
C SER A 166 -15.19 27.05 -22.58
N GLN A 167 -14.17 27.68 -21.96
CA GLN A 167 -14.14 29.14 -21.78
C GLN A 167 -13.28 29.81 -22.86
N ALA A 168 -13.89 30.40 -23.86
CA ALA A 168 -13.18 31.11 -24.95
C ALA A 168 -12.25 32.24 -24.43
N GLY A 169 -12.56 32.84 -23.28
CA GLY A 169 -11.74 33.86 -22.63
C GLY A 169 -10.50 33.34 -21.91
N TYR A 170 -10.35 32.02 -21.70
CA TYR A 170 -9.20 31.45 -21.04
C TYR A 170 -8.05 31.22 -22.04
N THR A 171 -7.21 32.21 -22.21
CA THR A 171 -6.05 32.20 -23.15
C THR A 171 -4.78 32.64 -22.47
N PRO A 172 -4.26 31.89 -21.47
CA PRO A 172 -3.06 32.28 -20.73
C PRO A 172 -1.82 32.27 -21.63
N ASN A 173 -0.91 33.22 -21.42
CA ASN A 173 0.38 33.29 -22.09
C ASN A 173 1.39 32.33 -21.44
N GLU A 174 1.25 32.03 -20.17
CA GLU A 174 2.11 31.14 -19.39
C GLU A 174 2.03 29.72 -19.92
N ALA A 175 3.17 29.17 -20.32
CA ALA A 175 3.25 27.88 -21.01
C ALA A 175 2.62 26.74 -20.21
N ASP A 176 2.81 26.72 -18.89
CA ASP A 176 2.33 25.68 -17.99
C ASP A 176 0.84 25.81 -17.62
N LEU A 177 0.18 26.93 -17.94
CA LEU A 177 -1.25 27.14 -17.75
C LEU A 177 -2.07 26.86 -19.01
N LYS A 178 -1.43 26.67 -20.18
CA LYS A 178 -2.13 26.36 -21.43
C LYS A 178 -2.84 25.01 -21.34
N ILE A 179 -4.02 24.90 -21.96
CA ILE A 179 -4.82 23.66 -21.98
C ILE A 179 -3.98 22.46 -22.45
N THR A 180 -3.15 22.63 -23.47
CA THR A 180 -2.27 21.57 -23.99
C THR A 180 -1.29 21.06 -22.93
N ALA A 181 -0.66 21.95 -22.17
CA ALA A 181 0.26 21.58 -21.08
C ALA A 181 -0.48 20.89 -19.93
N LEU A 182 -1.66 21.38 -19.57
CA LEU A 182 -2.48 20.76 -18.52
C LEU A 182 -2.99 19.37 -18.93
N THR A 183 -3.36 19.19 -20.20
CA THR A 183 -3.77 17.88 -20.73
C THR A 183 -2.60 16.89 -20.73
N THR A 184 -1.39 17.34 -21.12
CA THR A 184 -0.17 16.52 -21.01
C THR A 184 0.12 16.13 -19.57
N LEU A 185 0.07 17.07 -18.64
CA LEU A 185 0.25 16.79 -17.21
C LEU A 185 -0.79 15.77 -16.71
N LEU A 186 -2.06 15.89 -17.10
CA LEU A 186 -3.12 14.94 -16.73
C LEU A 186 -2.80 13.53 -17.24
N ALA A 187 -2.35 13.40 -18.49
CA ALA A 187 -1.96 12.10 -19.08
C ALA A 187 -0.77 11.49 -18.33
N ASP A 188 0.23 12.30 -18.00
CA ASP A 188 1.39 11.87 -17.24
C ASP A 188 1.01 11.44 -15.81
N MET A 189 0.12 12.16 -15.15
CA MET A 189 -0.38 11.80 -13.82
C MET A 189 -1.11 10.46 -13.84
N ARG A 190 -1.97 10.21 -14.86
CA ARG A 190 -2.63 8.92 -15.08
C ARG A 190 -1.61 7.80 -15.26
N THR A 191 -0.61 8.03 -16.12
CA THR A 191 0.47 7.07 -16.39
C THR A 191 1.25 6.71 -15.13
N LYS A 192 1.66 7.71 -14.33
CA LYS A 192 2.40 7.46 -13.08
C LYS A 192 1.53 6.77 -12.03
N ASN A 193 0.24 7.09 -11.94
CA ASN A 193 -0.66 6.40 -11.02
C ASN A 193 -0.87 4.92 -11.41
N THR A 194 -1.08 4.63 -12.69
CA THR A 194 -1.18 3.26 -13.23
C THR A 194 0.12 2.47 -13.01
N ALA A 195 1.28 3.10 -13.18
CA ALA A 195 2.57 2.45 -12.96
C ALA A 195 2.76 1.94 -11.53
N VAL A 196 2.23 2.66 -10.51
CA VAL A 196 2.25 2.19 -9.12
C VAL A 196 1.41 0.92 -8.95
N ILE A 197 0.21 0.88 -9.53
CA ILE A 197 -0.68 -0.28 -9.47
C ILE A 197 -0.01 -1.49 -10.14
N ASN A 198 0.55 -1.29 -11.32
CA ASN A 198 1.21 -2.34 -12.10
C ASN A 198 2.47 -2.88 -11.40
N ALA A 199 3.22 -2.04 -10.68
CA ALA A 199 4.37 -2.48 -9.90
C ALA A 199 3.97 -3.13 -8.57
N TYR A 200 2.84 -2.74 -7.97
CA TYR A 200 2.38 -3.29 -6.70
C TYR A 200 1.77 -4.69 -6.84
N ALA A 201 1.02 -4.95 -7.90
CA ALA A 201 0.30 -6.23 -8.06
C ALA A 201 1.24 -7.46 -8.04
N PRO A 202 2.36 -7.50 -8.80
CA PRO A 202 3.34 -8.58 -8.71
C PRO A 202 3.97 -8.70 -7.32
N LEU A 203 4.33 -7.58 -6.68
CA LEU A 203 4.88 -7.57 -5.33
C LEU A 203 3.89 -8.16 -4.31
N SER A 204 2.61 -7.79 -4.40
CA SER A 204 1.56 -8.33 -3.53
C SER A 204 1.39 -9.84 -3.72
N ASN A 205 1.35 -10.32 -4.97
CA ASN A 205 1.24 -11.75 -5.28
C ASN A 205 2.45 -12.54 -4.76
N THR A 206 3.66 -11.97 -4.87
CA THR A 206 4.87 -12.61 -4.33
C THR A 206 4.82 -12.69 -2.81
N ARG A 207 4.28 -11.68 -2.13
CA ARG A 207 4.07 -11.72 -0.67
C ARG A 207 3.07 -12.80 -0.25
N ILE A 208 1.99 -12.98 -1.02
CA ILE A 208 1.02 -14.07 -0.80
C ILE A 208 1.72 -15.43 -0.97
N SER A 209 2.49 -15.61 -2.05
CA SER A 209 3.25 -16.84 -2.30
C SER A 209 4.24 -17.14 -1.16
N ARG A 210 5.02 -16.15 -0.70
CA ARG A 210 5.89 -16.28 0.46
C ARG A 210 5.12 -16.71 1.71
N ASN A 211 3.98 -16.08 1.99
CA ASN A 211 3.17 -16.42 3.15
C ASN A 211 2.67 -17.86 3.10
N ASN A 212 2.29 -18.34 1.92
CA ASN A 212 1.92 -19.74 1.72
C ASN A 212 3.08 -20.69 2.01
N ILE A 213 4.28 -20.40 1.52
CA ILE A 213 5.48 -21.22 1.78
C ILE A 213 5.83 -21.24 3.27
N LEU A 214 5.71 -20.11 3.97
CA LEU A 214 6.16 -20.00 5.36
C LEU A 214 5.08 -20.43 6.36
N TYR A 215 3.80 -20.19 6.10
CA TYR A 215 2.75 -20.18 7.13
C TYR A 215 1.55 -21.08 6.85
N THR A 216 1.48 -21.79 5.73
CA THR A 216 0.40 -22.73 5.47
C THR A 216 0.34 -23.79 6.56
N THR A 217 -0.85 -24.01 7.12
CA THR A 217 -1.04 -24.96 8.20
C THR A 217 -0.63 -26.38 7.76
N GLY A 218 0.19 -27.03 8.54
CA GLY A 218 0.67 -28.39 8.35
C GLY A 218 1.81 -28.56 7.32
N THR A 219 1.97 -27.67 6.35
CA THR A 219 2.97 -27.79 5.28
C THR A 219 3.94 -26.61 5.21
N GLY A 220 3.61 -25.49 5.84
CA GLY A 220 4.46 -24.32 5.87
C GLY A 220 5.72 -24.52 6.73
N LEU A 221 6.77 -23.77 6.40
CA LEU A 221 8.10 -23.85 7.03
C LEU A 221 8.03 -23.87 8.56
N ILE A 222 7.16 -23.05 9.17
CA ILE A 222 7.05 -22.98 10.64
C ILE A 222 6.51 -24.28 11.23
N ASP A 223 5.48 -24.85 10.63
CA ASP A 223 4.87 -26.07 11.14
C ASP A 223 5.81 -27.27 10.90
N ILE A 224 6.48 -27.32 9.75
CA ILE A 224 7.54 -28.30 9.48
C ILE A 224 8.69 -28.19 10.49
N ALA A 225 9.13 -26.97 10.81
CA ALA A 225 10.15 -26.77 11.84
C ALA A 225 9.73 -27.30 13.23
N ARG A 226 8.46 -27.13 13.59
CA ARG A 226 7.90 -27.71 14.82
C ARG A 226 7.88 -29.24 14.80
N GLU A 227 7.52 -29.84 13.66
CA GLU A 227 7.53 -31.30 13.49
C GLU A 227 8.96 -31.87 13.62
N ILE A 228 9.97 -31.20 13.03
CA ILE A 228 11.37 -31.57 13.19
C ILE A 228 11.78 -31.58 14.67
N LYS A 229 11.46 -30.51 15.41
CA LYS A 229 11.78 -30.41 16.84
C LYS A 229 11.12 -31.52 17.65
N LYS A 230 9.87 -31.89 17.36
CA LYS A 230 9.17 -33.00 17.99
C LYS A 230 9.89 -34.33 17.68
N TYR A 231 10.26 -34.54 16.42
CA TYR A 231 10.98 -35.75 16.00
C TYR A 231 12.33 -35.87 16.68
N VAL A 232 13.16 -34.83 16.66
CA VAL A 232 14.47 -34.82 17.35
C VAL A 232 14.32 -35.08 18.86
N LYS A 233 13.30 -34.47 19.49
CA LYS A 233 12.98 -34.73 20.88
C LYS A 233 12.61 -36.19 21.15
N SER A 234 11.89 -36.84 20.21
CA SER A 234 11.50 -38.24 20.36
C SER A 234 12.70 -39.21 20.23
N VAL A 235 13.65 -38.89 19.34
CA VAL A 235 14.82 -39.73 19.08
C VAL A 235 15.88 -39.59 20.16
N PHE A 236 16.22 -38.37 20.55
CA PHE A 236 17.36 -38.08 21.45
C PHE A 236 16.94 -37.80 22.90
N GLY A 237 15.67 -37.50 23.14
CA GLY A 237 15.17 -37.11 24.46
C GLY A 237 15.20 -35.58 24.70
N ALA A 238 14.36 -35.13 25.62
CA ALA A 238 14.16 -33.70 25.91
C ALA A 238 15.39 -33.01 26.56
N THR A 239 16.23 -33.77 27.24
CA THR A 239 17.43 -33.28 27.96
C THR A 239 18.72 -33.40 27.15
N SER A 240 18.64 -34.04 25.96
CA SER A 240 19.82 -34.33 25.13
C SER A 240 20.50 -33.04 24.61
N PRO A 241 21.83 -33.11 24.39
CA PRO A 241 22.54 -32.02 23.72
C PRO A 241 21.96 -31.68 22.34
N GLN A 242 21.57 -32.68 21.56
CA GLN A 242 20.98 -32.54 20.21
C GLN A 242 19.68 -31.74 20.26
N TYR A 243 18.76 -32.07 21.17
CA TYR A 243 17.53 -31.29 21.30
C TYR A 243 17.77 -29.88 21.82
N LYS A 244 18.72 -29.68 22.72
CA LYS A 244 19.10 -28.36 23.24
C LYS A 244 19.63 -27.44 22.14
N GLN A 245 20.39 -27.95 21.15
CA GLN A 245 20.88 -27.17 20.00
C GLN A 245 19.76 -26.52 19.20
N ILE A 246 18.63 -27.20 19.03
CA ILE A 246 17.52 -26.73 18.16
C ILE A 246 16.33 -26.14 18.94
N SER A 247 16.20 -26.45 20.24
CA SER A 247 15.05 -26.01 21.04
C SER A 247 14.92 -24.50 21.11
N GLY A 248 16.05 -23.77 21.14
CA GLY A 248 16.12 -22.31 21.21
C GLY A 248 15.82 -21.59 19.89
N LEU A 249 15.81 -22.28 18.74
CA LEU A 249 15.49 -21.65 17.46
C LEU A 249 14.03 -21.19 17.45
N GLN A 250 13.80 -19.90 17.30
CA GLN A 250 12.46 -19.31 17.38
C GLN A 250 11.81 -19.18 15.99
N PHE A 251 10.58 -19.67 15.86
CA PHE A 251 9.77 -19.56 14.65
C PHE A 251 8.47 -18.84 14.98
N THR A 252 8.30 -17.65 14.42
CA THR A 252 7.15 -16.79 14.73
C THR A 252 6.19 -16.76 13.55
N LYS A 253 4.94 -17.21 13.78
CA LYS A 253 3.87 -17.05 12.80
C LYS A 253 3.44 -15.58 12.82
N ARG A 254 3.61 -14.89 11.69
CA ARG A 254 3.07 -13.54 11.52
C ARG A 254 1.67 -13.67 10.93
N HIS A 255 0.72 -13.02 11.57
CA HIS A 255 -0.62 -12.86 11.01
C HIS A 255 -0.51 -11.91 9.81
N ALA A 256 -0.92 -12.41 8.63
CA ALA A 256 -1.08 -11.62 7.43
C ALA A 256 -2.33 -10.74 7.52
#